data_57151895f89afa85c8cb35f77945d6d1
#
_entry.id   57151895f89afa85c8cb35f77945d6d1
#
_cell.length_a   1.000
_cell.length_b   1.000
_cell.length_c   1.000
_cell.angle_alpha   90.00
_cell.angle_beta   90.00
_cell.angle_gamma   90.00
#
_symmetry.space_group_name_H-M   'P 1'
#
loop_
_entity.id
_entity.type
_entity.pdbx_description
1 polymer ?
#
loop_
_entity_poly.entity_id
_entity_poly.type
_entity_poly.pdbx_seq_one_letter_code
_entity_poly.pdbx_strand_id
1 'polypeptide(L)'
;MILFNNLFLTLRATLKSLADGKIWFYLFVPTLLALFVWVLLLIFSLGALSEKLMDAPPLSLMVAWGMISLAKMLALISGWISITGLSYLIGLLVTSIFILPLLLKHIGKTQYADLVFAGNSFWGSTALYSCWVIFLYVLLWVLTLPLWFVPGFALILPLILMAWLNYKTYTFEILADFATSAEKKEILQKHFLSLFLLGLLLSLVAHLPILCLFAPGITALAFSHYVLLALKELRGDAILSVEVQNK
;
A
#
# COMPACT_ATOMS: atom_id res chain seq x y z
N MET A 1 -0.17 25.44 3.13
CA MET A 1 1.31 25.51 3.23
C MET A 1 1.88 24.38 4.07
N ILE A 2 1.33 24.07 5.24
CA ILE A 2 1.74 22.97 6.15
C ILE A 2 1.69 21.59 5.44
N LEU A 3 0.64 21.32 4.67
CA LEU A 3 0.41 20.04 3.99
C LEU A 3 1.56 19.66 3.03
N PHE A 4 1.99 20.60 2.19
CA PHE A 4 3.09 20.38 1.25
C PHE A 4 4.44 20.26 1.95
N ASN A 5 4.64 21.00 3.06
CA ASN A 5 5.86 20.93 3.84
C ASN A 5 6.04 19.55 4.45
N ASN A 6 5.00 18.97 5.06
CA ASN A 6 5.06 17.64 5.68
C ASN A 6 5.26 16.54 4.63
N LEU A 7 4.63 16.63 3.45
CA LEU A 7 4.90 15.71 2.34
C LEU A 7 6.34 15.79 1.85
N PHE A 8 6.87 17.00 1.68
CA PHE A 8 8.25 17.19 1.23
C PHE A 8 9.27 16.66 2.26
N LEU A 9 9.06 16.96 3.55
CA LEU A 9 9.90 16.45 4.63
C LEU A 9 9.87 14.90 4.69
N THR A 10 8.69 14.32 4.51
CA THR A 10 8.51 12.86 4.46
C THR A 10 9.28 12.24 3.30
N LEU A 11 9.13 12.77 2.09
CA LEU A 11 9.85 12.25 0.92
C LEU A 11 11.37 12.39 1.09
N ARG A 12 11.84 13.51 1.63
CA ARG A 12 13.26 13.71 1.95
C ARG A 12 13.76 12.71 3.00
N ALA A 13 12.98 12.47 4.07
CA ALA A 13 13.32 11.49 5.10
C ALA A 13 13.34 10.06 4.51
N THR A 14 12.38 9.72 3.66
CA THR A 14 12.32 8.44 2.94
C THR A 14 13.56 8.23 2.07
N LEU A 15 13.92 9.23 1.26
CA LEU A 15 15.12 9.17 0.41
C LEU A 15 16.40 9.04 1.24
N LYS A 16 16.50 9.78 2.36
CA LYS A 16 17.64 9.66 3.28
C LYS A 16 17.73 8.27 3.90
N SER A 17 16.60 7.69 4.26
CA SER A 17 16.54 6.34 4.84
C SER A 17 16.91 5.26 3.83
N LEU A 18 16.65 5.46 2.53
CA LEU A 18 17.11 4.56 1.47
C LEU A 18 18.65 4.51 1.33
N ALA A 19 19.39 5.43 1.97
CA ALA A 19 20.85 5.32 2.05
C ALA A 19 21.32 4.28 3.10
N ASP A 20 20.45 3.82 4.00
CA ASP A 20 20.76 2.78 4.98
C ASP A 20 20.65 1.37 4.36
N GLY A 21 21.76 0.63 4.33
CA GLY A 21 21.80 -0.73 3.77
C GLY A 21 20.86 -1.73 4.45
N LYS A 22 20.52 -1.53 5.73
CA LYS A 22 19.55 -2.40 6.42
C LYS A 22 18.13 -2.21 5.89
N ILE A 23 17.79 -1.01 5.48
CA ILE A 23 16.48 -0.73 4.89
C ILE A 23 16.33 -1.46 3.56
N TRP A 24 17.39 -1.52 2.76
CA TRP A 24 17.37 -2.32 1.52
C TRP A 24 17.06 -3.80 1.78
N PHE A 25 17.59 -4.37 2.86
CA PHE A 25 17.26 -5.74 3.22
C PHE A 25 15.74 -5.91 3.46
N TYR A 26 15.11 -4.97 4.18
CA TYR A 26 13.66 -4.99 4.41
C TYR A 26 12.85 -4.76 3.12
N LEU A 27 13.38 -4.03 2.15
CA LEU A 27 12.75 -3.83 0.85
C LEU A 27 12.90 -5.07 -0.04
N PHE A 28 14.05 -5.72 -0.04
CA PHE A 28 14.30 -6.89 -0.90
C PHE A 28 13.49 -8.12 -0.49
N VAL A 29 13.29 -8.37 0.79
CA VAL A 29 12.59 -9.57 1.26
C VAL A 29 11.17 -9.70 0.68
N PRO A 30 10.27 -8.71 0.83
CA PRO A 30 8.94 -8.81 0.25
C PRO A 30 8.96 -8.83 -1.28
N THR A 31 9.90 -8.11 -1.90
CA THR A 31 10.07 -8.07 -3.34
C THR A 31 10.43 -9.45 -3.90
N LEU A 32 11.43 -10.11 -3.32
CA LEU A 32 11.85 -11.44 -3.76
C LEU A 32 10.74 -12.47 -3.55
N LEU A 33 10.01 -12.38 -2.43
CA LEU A 33 8.89 -13.27 -2.17
C LEU A 33 7.75 -13.05 -3.17
N ALA A 34 7.38 -11.80 -3.44
CA ALA A 34 6.35 -11.46 -4.42
C ALA A 34 6.74 -11.93 -5.84
N LEU A 35 8.01 -11.73 -6.21
CA LEU A 35 8.55 -12.21 -7.47
C LEU A 35 8.52 -13.73 -7.57
N PHE A 36 8.91 -14.42 -6.52
CA PHE A 36 8.86 -15.88 -6.46
C PHE A 36 7.43 -16.41 -6.64
N VAL A 37 6.47 -15.85 -5.90
CA VAL A 37 5.06 -16.20 -6.02
C VAL A 37 4.55 -15.90 -7.42
N TRP A 38 4.91 -14.75 -7.99
CA TRP A 38 4.53 -14.36 -9.36
C TRP A 38 5.01 -15.37 -10.40
N VAL A 39 6.27 -15.80 -10.33
CA VAL A 39 6.83 -16.82 -11.25
C VAL A 39 6.10 -18.14 -11.10
N LEU A 40 5.84 -18.59 -9.87
CA LEU A 40 5.10 -19.83 -9.63
C LEU A 40 3.68 -19.75 -10.21
N LEU A 41 2.97 -18.65 -9.97
CA LEU A 41 1.61 -18.47 -10.50
C LEU A 41 1.59 -18.40 -12.03
N LEU A 42 2.58 -17.77 -12.66
CA LEU A 42 2.68 -17.76 -14.12
C LEU A 42 2.87 -19.16 -14.67
N ILE A 43 3.77 -19.96 -14.10
CA ILE A 43 4.07 -21.31 -14.59
C ILE A 43 2.87 -22.25 -14.41
N PHE A 44 2.23 -22.22 -13.23
CA PHE A 44 1.23 -23.22 -12.88
C PHE A 44 -0.21 -22.80 -13.15
N SER A 45 -0.51 -21.50 -13.22
CA SER A 45 -1.90 -21.02 -13.25
C SER A 45 -2.29 -20.25 -14.49
N LEU A 46 -1.34 -19.68 -15.26
CA LEU A 46 -1.67 -18.82 -16.41
C LEU A 46 -2.49 -19.55 -17.49
N GLY A 47 -2.12 -20.77 -17.81
CA GLY A 47 -2.86 -21.59 -18.81
C GLY A 47 -4.29 -21.83 -18.38
N ALA A 48 -4.49 -22.41 -17.21
CA ALA A 48 -5.82 -22.70 -16.67
C ALA A 48 -6.67 -21.44 -16.45
N LEU A 49 -6.06 -20.33 -16.04
CA LEU A 49 -6.75 -19.06 -15.88
C LEU A 49 -7.19 -18.48 -17.22
N SER A 50 -6.33 -18.52 -18.23
CA SER A 50 -6.66 -18.02 -19.57
C SER A 50 -7.78 -18.83 -20.23
N GLU A 51 -7.82 -20.15 -20.05
CA GLU A 51 -8.93 -21.00 -20.52
C GLU A 51 -10.27 -20.61 -19.85
N LYS A 52 -10.29 -20.50 -18.53
CA LYS A 52 -11.47 -20.05 -17.80
C LYS A 52 -11.95 -18.66 -18.19
N LEU A 53 -11.01 -17.75 -18.49
CA LEU A 53 -11.34 -16.41 -18.97
C LEU A 53 -11.98 -16.44 -20.36
N MET A 54 -11.56 -17.36 -21.24
CA MET A 54 -12.17 -17.54 -22.56
C MET A 54 -13.62 -18.05 -22.47
N ASP A 55 -13.93 -18.84 -21.46
CA ASP A 55 -15.28 -19.36 -21.21
C ASP A 55 -16.23 -18.30 -20.59
N ALA A 56 -15.67 -17.23 -20.05
CA ALA A 56 -16.43 -16.17 -19.39
C ALA A 56 -16.71 -14.98 -20.34
N PRO A 57 -17.90 -14.32 -20.23
CA PRO A 57 -18.16 -13.07 -20.92
C PRO A 57 -17.15 -11.97 -20.47
N PRO A 58 -16.68 -11.09 -21.38
CA PRO A 58 -17.06 -10.96 -22.79
C PRO A 58 -16.30 -11.85 -23.78
N LEU A 59 -15.26 -12.59 -23.33
CA LEU A 59 -14.38 -13.33 -24.25
C LEU A 59 -15.11 -14.52 -24.90
N SER A 60 -16.02 -15.19 -24.19
CA SER A 60 -16.86 -16.26 -24.75
C SER A 60 -17.74 -15.76 -25.91
N LEU A 61 -18.23 -14.53 -25.87
CA LEU A 61 -18.98 -13.92 -26.96
C LEU A 61 -18.07 -13.70 -28.19
N MET A 62 -16.83 -13.28 -27.99
CA MET A 62 -15.86 -13.13 -29.08
C MET A 62 -15.54 -14.46 -29.74
N VAL A 63 -15.45 -15.52 -28.96
CA VAL A 63 -15.26 -16.89 -29.46
C VAL A 63 -16.48 -17.30 -30.32
N ALA A 64 -17.69 -17.04 -29.84
CA ALA A 64 -18.92 -17.33 -30.58
C ALA A 64 -19.02 -16.54 -31.93
N TRP A 65 -18.42 -15.38 -32.01
CA TRP A 65 -18.32 -14.57 -33.23
C TRP A 65 -17.15 -14.97 -34.16
N GLY A 66 -16.44 -16.06 -33.82
CA GLY A 66 -15.31 -16.57 -34.62
C GLY A 66 -13.98 -15.84 -34.38
N MET A 67 -13.87 -14.90 -33.44
CA MET A 67 -12.66 -14.15 -33.12
C MET A 67 -11.77 -14.89 -32.11
N ILE A 68 -11.54 -16.20 -32.32
CA ILE A 68 -10.86 -17.08 -31.36
C ILE A 68 -9.45 -16.61 -31.03
N SER A 69 -8.65 -16.23 -32.04
CA SER A 69 -7.26 -15.78 -31.83
C SER A 69 -7.18 -14.50 -30.99
N LEU A 70 -8.08 -13.55 -31.22
CA LEU A 70 -8.16 -12.31 -30.47
C LEU A 70 -8.60 -12.57 -29.02
N ALA A 71 -9.63 -13.41 -28.83
CA ALA A 71 -10.11 -13.81 -27.51
C ALA A 71 -9.00 -14.50 -26.69
N LYS A 72 -8.21 -15.40 -27.33
CA LYS A 72 -7.08 -16.07 -26.70
C LYS A 72 -5.97 -15.09 -26.28
N MET A 73 -5.63 -14.14 -27.15
CA MET A 73 -4.63 -13.11 -26.83
C MET A 73 -5.10 -12.24 -25.63
N LEU A 74 -6.35 -11.80 -25.63
CA LEU A 74 -6.91 -11.02 -24.53
C LEU A 74 -7.01 -11.82 -23.23
N ALA A 75 -7.36 -13.12 -23.30
CA ALA A 75 -7.38 -14.00 -22.15
C ALA A 75 -5.99 -14.13 -21.50
N LEU A 76 -4.94 -14.32 -22.32
CA LEU A 76 -3.56 -14.39 -21.83
C LEU A 76 -3.11 -13.07 -21.17
N ILE A 77 -3.39 -11.94 -21.80
CA ILE A 77 -3.06 -10.61 -21.26
C ILE A 77 -3.80 -10.37 -19.94
N SER A 78 -5.10 -10.65 -19.89
CA SER A 78 -5.91 -10.50 -18.67
C SER A 78 -5.46 -11.45 -17.57
N GLY A 79 -5.10 -12.69 -17.89
CA GLY A 79 -4.54 -13.65 -16.96
C GLY A 79 -3.21 -13.17 -16.38
N TRP A 80 -2.32 -12.64 -17.21
CA TRP A 80 -1.03 -12.08 -16.80
C TRP A 80 -1.20 -10.87 -15.86
N ILE A 81 -2.10 -9.95 -16.20
CA ILE A 81 -2.43 -8.78 -15.36
C ILE A 81 -3.00 -9.23 -14.00
N SER A 82 -3.90 -10.21 -14.00
CA SER A 82 -4.53 -10.72 -12.77
C SER A 82 -3.50 -11.37 -11.85
N ILE A 83 -2.58 -12.18 -12.38
CA ILE A 83 -1.51 -12.82 -11.62
C ILE A 83 -0.55 -11.76 -11.05
N THR A 84 -0.22 -10.72 -11.84
CA THR A 84 0.63 -9.63 -11.39
C THR A 84 -0.02 -8.85 -10.24
N GLY A 85 -1.30 -8.53 -10.35
CA GLY A 85 -2.08 -7.88 -9.30
C GLY A 85 -2.15 -8.71 -8.02
N LEU A 86 -2.40 -10.01 -8.13
CA LEU A 86 -2.43 -10.92 -6.98
C LEU A 86 -1.06 -11.00 -6.29
N SER A 87 0.01 -11.11 -7.05
CA SER A 87 1.38 -11.16 -6.51
C SER A 87 1.76 -9.85 -5.79
N TYR A 88 1.29 -8.71 -6.31
CA TYR A 88 1.46 -7.42 -5.64
C TYR A 88 0.72 -7.39 -4.30
N LEU A 89 -0.52 -7.86 -4.23
CA LEU A 89 -1.29 -7.92 -2.98
C LEU A 89 -0.63 -8.84 -1.95
N ILE A 90 -0.06 -9.96 -2.38
CA ILE A 90 0.72 -10.84 -1.51
C ILE A 90 1.97 -10.12 -0.98
N GLY A 91 2.70 -9.43 -1.86
CA GLY A 91 3.86 -8.62 -1.47
C GLY A 91 3.50 -7.52 -0.47
N LEU A 92 2.35 -6.85 -0.67
CA LEU A 92 1.81 -5.86 0.25
C LEU A 92 1.48 -6.48 1.61
N LEU A 93 0.80 -7.63 1.65
CA LEU A 93 0.51 -8.35 2.89
C LEU A 93 1.78 -8.73 3.66
N VAL A 94 2.77 -9.28 2.96
CA VAL A 94 4.05 -9.64 3.58
C VAL A 94 4.76 -8.41 4.13
N THR A 95 4.76 -7.32 3.38
CA THR A 95 5.35 -6.06 3.83
C THR A 95 4.64 -5.53 5.07
N SER A 96 3.33 -5.50 5.06
CA SER A 96 2.48 -5.01 6.13
C SER A 96 2.64 -5.82 7.41
N ILE A 97 2.47 -7.13 7.32
CA ILE A 97 2.42 -8.01 8.50
C ILE A 97 3.80 -8.30 9.09
N PHE A 98 4.82 -8.46 8.26
CA PHE A 98 6.14 -8.92 8.73
C PHE A 98 7.21 -7.84 8.65
N ILE A 99 7.26 -7.08 7.57
CA ILE A 99 8.37 -6.16 7.34
C ILE A 99 8.14 -4.82 8.03
N LEU A 100 6.92 -4.31 8.01
CA LEU A 100 6.59 -3.02 8.61
C LEU A 100 6.94 -2.95 10.11
N PRO A 101 6.62 -3.93 10.96
CA PRO A 101 7.03 -3.90 12.36
C PRO A 101 8.56 -3.90 12.55
N LEU A 102 9.30 -4.63 11.71
CA LEU A 102 10.76 -4.63 11.74
C LEU A 102 11.33 -3.28 11.29
N LEU A 103 10.76 -2.71 10.24
CA LEU A 103 11.11 -1.39 9.72
C LEU A 103 10.85 -0.30 10.78
N LEU A 104 9.66 -0.31 11.40
CA LEU A 104 9.29 0.63 12.47
C LEU A 104 10.21 0.54 13.68
N LYS A 105 10.58 -0.67 14.08
CA LYS A 105 11.54 -0.89 15.17
C LYS A 105 12.92 -0.33 14.82
N HIS A 106 13.36 -0.46 13.57
CA HIS A 106 14.64 0.07 13.12
C HIS A 106 14.62 1.60 13.05
N ILE A 107 13.63 2.18 12.38
CA ILE A 107 13.48 3.63 12.21
C ILE A 107 13.21 4.30 13.56
N GLY A 108 12.34 3.72 14.39
CA GLY A 108 12.04 4.21 15.72
C GLY A 108 13.30 4.38 16.56
N LYS A 109 14.20 3.40 16.55
CA LYS A 109 15.46 3.48 17.31
C LYS A 109 16.47 4.47 16.74
N THR A 110 16.49 4.65 15.43
CA THR A 110 17.56 5.45 14.76
C THR A 110 17.15 6.89 14.51
N GLN A 111 15.89 7.15 14.20
CA GLN A 111 15.41 8.47 13.75
C GLN A 111 14.31 9.06 14.63
N TYR A 112 13.58 8.22 15.38
CA TYR A 112 12.44 8.63 16.22
C TYR A 112 12.58 8.05 17.63
N ALA A 113 13.79 8.07 18.19
CA ALA A 113 14.08 7.50 19.52
C ALA A 113 13.29 8.17 20.66
N ASP A 114 12.85 9.41 20.44
CA ASP A 114 12.06 10.19 21.39
C ASP A 114 10.58 9.73 21.45
N LEU A 115 10.10 8.96 20.45
CA LEU A 115 8.73 8.50 20.38
C LEU A 115 8.55 7.20 21.19
N VAL A 116 7.74 7.29 22.23
CA VAL A 116 7.37 6.11 23.03
C VAL A 116 6.32 5.30 22.30
N PHE A 117 6.47 3.97 22.31
CA PHE A 117 5.44 3.04 21.86
C PHE A 117 4.27 3.07 22.86
N ALA A 118 3.19 3.77 22.50
CA ALA A 118 1.99 3.90 23.32
C ALA A 118 0.82 3.05 22.80
N GLY A 119 1.03 2.36 21.68
CA GLY A 119 0.05 1.48 21.09
C GLY A 119 -0.04 0.15 21.85
N ASN A 120 -1.22 -0.43 21.82
CA ASN A 120 -1.51 -1.75 22.42
C ASN A 120 -2.05 -2.68 21.33
N SER A 121 -1.28 -2.85 20.25
CA SER A 121 -1.71 -3.70 19.14
C SER A 121 -1.35 -5.16 19.39
N PHE A 122 -2.38 -6.01 19.29
CA PHE A 122 -2.15 -7.44 19.15
C PHE A 122 -1.88 -7.72 17.65
N TRP A 123 -0.74 -8.33 17.36
CA TRP A 123 -0.33 -8.64 15.98
C TRP A 123 -1.42 -9.29 15.12
N GLY A 124 -2.21 -10.21 15.70
CA GLY A 124 -3.33 -10.87 15.02
C GLY A 124 -4.44 -9.91 14.60
N SER A 125 -4.76 -8.89 15.41
CA SER A 125 -5.80 -7.90 15.07
C SER A 125 -5.38 -7.01 13.91
N THR A 126 -4.10 -6.66 13.84
CA THR A 126 -3.53 -5.85 12.75
C THR A 126 -3.53 -6.64 11.43
N ALA A 127 -3.08 -7.89 11.47
CA ALA A 127 -3.10 -8.78 10.30
C ALA A 127 -4.54 -9.00 9.78
N LEU A 128 -5.50 -9.24 10.68
CA LEU A 128 -6.91 -9.42 10.30
C LEU A 128 -7.50 -8.16 9.66
N TYR A 129 -7.17 -6.98 10.20
CA TYR A 129 -7.57 -5.71 9.60
C TYR A 129 -7.00 -5.54 8.19
N SER A 130 -5.73 -5.84 7.97
CA SER A 130 -5.11 -5.74 6.65
C SER A 130 -5.73 -6.71 5.65
N CYS A 131 -6.03 -7.94 6.05
CA CYS A 131 -6.78 -8.88 5.22
C CYS A 131 -8.18 -8.35 4.87
N TRP A 132 -8.88 -7.73 5.83
CA TRP A 132 -10.19 -7.12 5.59
C TRP A 132 -10.12 -5.96 4.61
N VAL A 133 -9.13 -5.07 4.76
CA VAL A 133 -8.93 -3.94 3.85
C VAL A 133 -8.61 -4.42 2.43
N ILE A 134 -7.79 -5.46 2.28
CA ILE A 134 -7.51 -6.07 0.97
C ILE A 134 -8.76 -6.70 0.36
N PHE A 135 -9.56 -7.39 1.15
CA PHE A 135 -10.84 -7.92 0.69
C PHE A 135 -11.75 -6.81 0.15
N LEU A 136 -11.89 -5.71 0.89
CA LEU A 136 -12.66 -4.54 0.44
C LEU A 136 -12.06 -3.92 -0.83
N TYR A 137 -10.72 -3.85 -0.93
CA TYR A 137 -10.06 -3.36 -2.13
C TYR A 137 -10.41 -4.20 -3.37
N VAL A 138 -10.33 -5.52 -3.26
CA VAL A 138 -10.69 -6.44 -4.35
C VAL A 138 -12.17 -6.30 -4.70
N LEU A 139 -13.04 -6.18 -3.71
CA LEU A 139 -14.46 -5.94 -3.92
C LEU A 139 -14.73 -4.62 -4.67
N LEU A 140 -14.09 -3.53 -4.24
CA LEU A 140 -14.21 -2.23 -4.91
C LEU A 140 -13.64 -2.28 -6.34
N TRP A 141 -12.54 -3.01 -6.53
CA TRP A 141 -11.96 -3.20 -7.85
C TRP A 141 -12.94 -3.90 -8.81
N VAL A 142 -13.61 -4.97 -8.34
CA VAL A 142 -14.64 -5.68 -9.11
C VAL A 142 -15.87 -4.80 -9.35
N LEU A 143 -16.35 -4.07 -8.35
CA LEU A 143 -17.52 -3.19 -8.48
C LEU A 143 -17.27 -2.03 -9.44
N THR A 144 -16.03 -1.58 -9.57
CA THR A 144 -15.66 -0.48 -10.49
C THR A 144 -15.37 -0.95 -11.91
N LEU A 145 -15.33 -2.27 -12.19
CA LEU A 145 -15.10 -2.79 -13.55
C LEU A 145 -15.95 -2.15 -14.65
N PRO A 146 -17.27 -1.91 -14.45
CA PRO A 146 -18.08 -1.26 -15.48
C PRO A 146 -17.60 0.15 -15.83
N LEU A 147 -17.00 0.89 -14.88
CA LEU A 147 -16.49 2.23 -15.09
C LEU A 147 -15.18 2.24 -15.90
N TRP A 148 -14.49 1.12 -16.00
CA TRP A 148 -13.24 1.00 -16.76
C TRP A 148 -13.44 1.09 -18.27
N PHE A 149 -14.67 0.86 -18.75
CA PHE A 149 -15.04 1.06 -20.16
C PHE A 149 -15.18 2.53 -20.54
N VAL A 150 -15.22 3.43 -19.56
CA VAL A 150 -15.27 4.88 -19.81
C VAL A 150 -13.83 5.40 -19.94
N PRO A 151 -13.46 6.02 -21.08
CA PRO A 151 -12.13 6.58 -21.27
C PRO A 151 -11.71 7.51 -20.13
N GLY A 152 -10.51 7.31 -19.61
CA GLY A 152 -9.96 8.08 -18.48
C GLY A 152 -10.22 7.45 -17.10
N PHE A 153 -11.37 6.82 -16.84
CA PHE A 153 -11.58 6.11 -15.56
C PHE A 153 -10.66 4.92 -15.40
N ALA A 154 -10.35 4.21 -16.48
CA ALA A 154 -9.40 3.09 -16.46
C ALA A 154 -7.99 3.47 -15.98
N LEU A 155 -7.59 4.75 -16.13
CA LEU A 155 -6.29 5.25 -15.65
C LEU A 155 -6.37 5.77 -14.20
N ILE A 156 -7.47 6.43 -13.86
CA ILE A 156 -7.59 7.16 -12.58
C ILE A 156 -8.06 6.24 -11.45
N LEU A 157 -9.03 5.35 -11.71
CA LEU A 157 -9.60 4.48 -10.69
C LEU A 157 -8.58 3.56 -10.01
N PRO A 158 -7.69 2.85 -10.74
CA PRO A 158 -6.68 2.02 -10.10
C PRO A 158 -5.77 2.81 -9.16
N LEU A 159 -5.38 4.03 -9.54
CA LEU A 159 -4.54 4.91 -8.73
C LEU A 159 -5.25 5.33 -7.44
N ILE A 160 -6.53 5.71 -7.52
CA ILE A 160 -7.34 6.10 -6.38
C ILE A 160 -7.56 4.91 -5.44
N LEU A 161 -7.92 3.75 -5.97
CA LEU A 161 -8.13 2.55 -5.18
C LEU A 161 -6.85 2.10 -4.48
N MET A 162 -5.71 2.16 -5.18
CA MET A 162 -4.41 1.82 -4.62
C MET A 162 -3.97 2.83 -3.55
N ALA A 163 -4.22 4.13 -3.76
CA ALA A 163 -3.98 5.17 -2.77
C ALA A 163 -4.80 4.93 -1.50
N TRP A 164 -6.07 4.55 -1.66
CA TRP A 164 -6.96 4.20 -0.56
C TRP A 164 -6.48 2.95 0.20
N LEU A 165 -6.07 1.91 -0.53
CA LEU A 165 -5.50 0.69 0.04
C LEU A 165 -4.28 0.99 0.90
N ASN A 166 -3.30 1.70 0.34
CA ASN A 166 -2.07 2.08 1.03
C ASN A 166 -2.35 2.94 2.28
N TYR A 167 -3.23 3.94 2.14
CA TYR A 167 -3.66 4.78 3.26
C TYR A 167 -4.28 3.95 4.39
N LYS A 168 -5.22 3.07 4.08
CA LYS A 168 -5.91 2.26 5.09
C LYS A 168 -4.96 1.28 5.78
N THR A 169 -4.17 0.55 5.01
CA THR A 169 -3.30 -0.50 5.54
C THR A 169 -2.16 0.10 6.37
N TYR A 170 -1.30 0.90 5.77
CA TYR A 170 -0.08 1.36 6.46
C TYR A 170 -0.36 2.34 7.59
N THR A 171 -1.31 3.28 7.41
CA THR A 171 -1.62 4.23 8.49
C THR A 171 -2.17 3.53 9.72
N PHE A 172 -3.06 2.55 9.53
CA PHE A 172 -3.63 1.82 10.65
C PHE A 172 -2.55 1.05 11.42
N GLU A 173 -1.68 0.33 10.72
CA GLU A 173 -0.65 -0.52 11.32
C GLU A 173 0.37 0.29 12.11
N ILE A 174 0.85 1.41 11.53
CA ILE A 174 1.83 2.27 12.20
C ILE A 174 1.21 2.89 13.46
N LEU A 175 -0.01 3.41 13.37
CA LEU A 175 -0.69 3.99 14.52
C LEU A 175 -1.08 2.94 15.57
N ALA A 176 -1.26 1.68 15.19
CA ALA A 176 -1.57 0.61 16.13
C ALA A 176 -0.43 0.37 17.12
N ASP A 177 0.83 0.52 16.68
CA ASP A 177 2.01 0.31 17.50
C ASP A 177 2.44 1.54 18.31
N PHE A 178 2.25 2.74 17.76
CA PHE A 178 2.81 3.98 18.33
C PHE A 178 1.80 4.89 19.01
N ALA A 179 0.52 4.84 18.63
CA ALA A 179 -0.46 5.84 19.03
C ALA A 179 -1.54 5.28 19.97
N THR A 180 -1.97 6.12 20.92
CA THR A 180 -3.18 5.89 21.69
C THR A 180 -4.43 6.00 20.81
N SER A 181 -5.57 5.51 21.28
CA SER A 181 -6.83 5.57 20.53
C SER A 181 -7.27 7.02 20.23
N ALA A 182 -6.96 7.97 21.13
CA ALA A 182 -7.26 9.38 20.94
C ALA A 182 -6.38 10.01 19.86
N GLU A 183 -5.05 9.81 19.94
CA GLU A 183 -4.08 10.29 18.96
C GLU A 183 -4.36 9.72 17.56
N LYS A 184 -4.72 8.42 17.49
CA LYS A 184 -5.09 7.75 16.24
C LYS A 184 -6.27 8.44 15.56
N LYS A 185 -7.34 8.74 16.32
CA LYS A 185 -8.52 9.44 15.80
C LYS A 185 -8.15 10.83 15.28
N GLU A 186 -7.34 11.57 16.03
CA GLU A 186 -6.93 12.93 15.70
C GLU A 186 -6.06 12.97 14.43
N ILE A 187 -5.05 12.09 14.32
CA ILE A 187 -4.19 12.00 13.13
C ILE A 187 -5.01 11.64 11.90
N LEU A 188 -5.92 10.64 11.99
CA LEU A 188 -6.76 10.24 10.88
C LEU A 188 -7.69 11.37 10.41
N GLN A 189 -8.15 12.25 11.32
CA GLN A 189 -9.00 13.39 10.96
C GLN A 189 -8.18 14.56 10.38
N LYS A 190 -7.09 14.96 11.05
CA LYS A 190 -6.27 16.10 10.63
C LYS A 190 -5.47 15.84 9.36
N HIS A 191 -4.95 14.63 9.18
CA HIS A 191 -3.98 14.31 8.13
C HIS A 191 -4.55 13.42 7.00
N PHE A 192 -5.88 13.22 6.96
CA PHE A 192 -6.52 12.38 5.94
C PHE A 192 -6.09 12.73 4.52
N LEU A 193 -6.20 14.01 4.14
CA LEU A 193 -5.89 14.46 2.79
C LEU A 193 -4.41 14.26 2.44
N SER A 194 -3.51 14.58 3.39
CA SER A 194 -2.07 14.41 3.19
C SER A 194 -1.67 12.96 3.03
N LEU A 195 -2.22 12.08 3.86
CA LEU A 195 -1.98 10.63 3.81
C LEU A 195 -2.54 10.01 2.52
N PHE A 196 -3.72 10.48 2.10
CA PHE A 196 -4.30 10.03 0.84
C PHE A 196 -3.48 10.51 -0.37
N LEU A 197 -3.03 11.77 -0.39
CA LEU A 197 -2.14 12.30 -1.43
C LEU A 197 -0.78 11.60 -1.43
N LEU A 198 -0.22 11.28 -0.27
CA LEU A 198 0.98 10.46 -0.18
C LEU A 198 0.75 9.08 -0.82
N GLY A 199 -0.37 8.44 -0.50
CA GLY A 199 -0.79 7.18 -1.12
C GLY A 199 -0.93 7.29 -2.64
N LEU A 200 -1.48 8.41 -3.13
CA LEU A 200 -1.63 8.67 -4.57
C LEU A 200 -0.28 8.84 -5.27
N LEU A 201 0.64 9.62 -4.69
CA LEU A 201 1.99 9.78 -5.22
C LEU A 201 2.74 8.45 -5.27
N LEU A 202 2.63 7.64 -4.22
CA LEU A 202 3.29 6.34 -4.17
C LEU A 202 2.63 5.31 -5.08
N SER A 203 1.33 5.42 -5.33
CA SER A 203 0.66 4.59 -6.33
C SER A 203 1.15 4.90 -7.75
N LEU A 204 1.47 6.15 -8.07
CA LEU A 204 2.13 6.51 -9.33
C LEU A 204 3.53 5.89 -9.43
N VAL A 205 4.31 5.93 -8.35
CA VAL A 205 5.64 5.28 -8.30
C VAL A 205 5.53 3.78 -8.54
N ALA A 206 4.49 3.15 -8.02
CA ALA A 206 4.23 1.72 -8.22
C ALA A 206 3.93 1.33 -9.67
N HIS A 207 3.60 2.28 -10.54
CA HIS A 207 3.39 2.04 -11.98
C HIS A 207 4.68 2.22 -12.82
N LEU A 208 5.77 2.67 -12.19
CA LEU A 208 7.06 2.80 -12.88
C LEU A 208 7.77 1.45 -12.96
N PRO A 209 8.30 1.07 -14.13
CA PRO A 209 9.11 -0.16 -14.28
C PRO A 209 10.23 -0.19 -13.24
N ILE A 210 10.59 -1.38 -12.75
CA ILE A 210 11.59 -1.60 -11.70
C ILE A 210 11.13 -1.11 -10.32
N LEU A 211 10.64 0.13 -10.19
CA LEU A 211 10.17 0.67 -8.91
C LEU A 211 8.92 -0.04 -8.39
N CYS A 212 8.07 -0.56 -9.28
CA CYS A 212 6.90 -1.37 -8.90
C CYS A 212 7.26 -2.57 -8.03
N LEU A 213 8.43 -3.18 -8.23
CA LEU A 213 8.89 -4.32 -7.44
C LEU A 213 9.13 -3.94 -5.97
N PHE A 214 9.62 -2.75 -5.72
CA PHE A 214 9.92 -2.23 -4.39
C PHE A 214 8.79 -1.38 -3.79
N ALA A 215 7.72 -1.16 -4.57
CA ALA A 215 6.65 -0.24 -4.20
C ALA A 215 6.03 -0.53 -2.82
N PRO A 216 5.69 -1.77 -2.42
CA PRO A 216 5.15 -2.02 -1.08
C PRO A 216 6.09 -1.57 0.03
N GLY A 217 7.38 -1.87 -0.07
CA GLY A 217 8.39 -1.49 0.92
C GLY A 217 8.66 0.01 0.96
N ILE A 218 8.80 0.67 -0.21
CA ILE A 218 8.96 2.13 -0.30
C ILE A 218 7.73 2.84 0.28
N THR A 219 6.55 2.32 0.01
CA THR A 219 5.29 2.86 0.55
C THR A 219 5.24 2.72 2.06
N ALA A 220 5.56 1.54 2.60
CA ALA A 220 5.65 1.31 4.04
C ALA A 220 6.62 2.29 4.71
N LEU A 221 7.80 2.50 4.12
CA LEU A 221 8.81 3.43 4.60
C LEU A 221 8.30 4.89 4.61
N ALA A 222 7.71 5.34 3.52
CA ALA A 222 7.20 6.70 3.39
C ALA A 222 6.04 6.97 4.36
N PHE A 223 5.09 6.05 4.48
CA PHE A 223 4.01 6.17 5.45
C PHE A 223 4.53 6.16 6.89
N SER A 224 5.56 5.34 7.19
CA SER A 224 6.20 5.34 8.51
C SER A 224 6.76 6.71 8.86
N HIS A 225 7.50 7.34 7.96
CA HIS A 225 8.04 8.69 8.19
C HIS A 225 6.94 9.72 8.36
N TYR A 226 5.90 9.70 7.51
CA TYR A 226 4.81 10.68 7.63
C TYR A 226 4.06 10.55 8.95
N VAL A 227 3.64 9.34 9.30
CA VAL A 227 2.82 9.10 10.50
C VAL A 227 3.61 9.38 11.78
N LEU A 228 4.90 8.98 11.83
CA LEU A 228 5.75 9.24 13.00
C LEU A 228 6.08 10.74 13.15
N LEU A 229 6.28 11.47 12.05
CA LEU A 229 6.40 12.93 12.09
C LEU A 229 5.14 13.61 12.60
N ALA A 230 3.98 13.24 12.07
CA ALA A 230 2.69 13.77 12.50
C ALA A 230 2.40 13.47 13.99
N LEU A 231 2.77 12.28 14.45
CA LEU A 231 2.64 11.90 15.86
C LEU A 231 3.58 12.71 16.77
N LYS A 232 4.81 12.96 16.30
CA LYS A 232 5.77 13.80 17.04
C LYS A 232 5.29 15.25 17.16
N GLU A 233 4.76 15.81 16.07
CA GLU A 233 4.14 17.15 16.07
C GLU A 233 2.96 17.20 17.06
N LEU A 234 2.04 16.23 16.99
CA LEU A 234 0.87 16.18 17.86
C LEU A 234 1.25 16.14 19.35
N ARG A 235 2.25 15.35 19.72
CA ARG A 235 2.74 15.25 21.12
C ARG A 235 3.50 16.49 21.55
N GLY A 236 4.23 17.14 20.65
CA GLY A 236 4.90 18.42 20.90
C GLY A 236 3.89 19.53 21.19
N ASP A 237 2.85 19.64 20.38
CA ASP A 237 1.78 20.62 20.58
C ASP A 237 1.03 20.38 21.89
N ALA A 238 0.78 19.14 22.29
CA ALA A 238 0.14 18.79 23.55
C ALA A 238 0.97 19.20 24.76
N ILE A 239 2.29 19.03 24.75
CA ILE A 239 3.19 19.45 25.82
C ILE A 239 3.16 20.99 25.96
N LEU A 240 3.27 21.72 24.85
CA LEU A 240 3.25 23.17 24.83
C LEU A 240 1.92 23.74 25.35
N SER A 241 0.79 23.11 25.03
CA SER A 241 -0.54 23.53 25.52
C SER A 241 -0.69 23.38 27.04
N VAL A 242 -0.12 22.32 27.62
CA VAL A 242 -0.14 22.11 29.09
C VAL A 242 0.76 23.12 29.81
N GLU A 243 1.92 23.46 29.26
CA GLU A 243 2.81 24.48 29.86
C GLU A 243 2.20 25.87 29.84
N VAL A 244 1.44 26.22 28.80
CA VAL A 244 0.77 27.52 28.69
C VAL A 244 -0.40 27.63 29.68
N GLN A 245 -1.13 26.54 29.98
CA GLN A 245 -2.22 26.52 30.93
C GLN A 245 -1.77 26.60 32.39
N ASN A 246 -0.53 26.22 32.69
CA ASN A 246 0.04 26.23 34.04
C ASN A 246 0.80 27.53 34.41
N LYS A 247 0.83 28.49 33.50
CA LYS A 247 1.35 29.87 33.74
C LYS A 247 0.24 30.87 33.89
#